data_f0f705ca03a7f7f9a20de452179e4dba
#
_entry.id   f0f705ca03a7f7f9a20de452179e4dba
#
_cell.length_a   1.000
_cell.length_b   1.000
_cell.length_c   1.000
_cell.angle_alpha   90.00
_cell.angle_beta   90.00
_cell.angle_gamma   90.00
#
_symmetry.space_group_name_H-M   'P 1'
#
loop_
_entity.id
_entity.type
_entity.pdbx_description
1 polymer ?
#
loop_
_entity_poly.entity_id
_entity_poly.type
_entity_poly.pdbx_seq_one_letter_code
_entity_poly.pdbx_strand_id
1 'polypeptide(L)'
;MEKISNDYRENVRMLDGLLGVGRSCDMVSRDYLIGGRRARLWVVDGFGSDSILERMGAFWLTLKPENVVGLTEMQDFLDRYITFSESNVTFDISDAVTSVFLGKSLLAVEGLAGVALMDAKGYPSRSVHEPPDGKVLRGSHDGFVEAVVPNMALLRRRIRDPHLTMEGHKVGSRTHNDAVLCYLDDKVDQDLLRKLRGKLLGLDVRSLSMAQESLAEAIRPKQWYNPFPKVRYTERPDAAAASIMEGSIVLMVDNSPSVMILPTGFFDFTQESNDYYFPPLVGTYLRVLRVTVFLLSLFITPAWYLMVSEPNRLPGWLDFLSSPEPVSLSLLSQLLVVEFLIDVLKLASLNTPDSLSNSFSMLGALVLGDFAVQAGWLGPEVLVYMAFVSVAGFAQPSYELGYAFKLLRVALLLVTAAFDVWGFCLGVVGIFILLCTTKPLVGKGYLYPLVPFNGKALLRLLVREPISRDNT
;
A
#
# COMPACT_ATOMS: atom_id res chain seq x y z
N MET A 1 -14.95 -28.43 19.83
CA MET A 1 -15.77 -27.26 19.49
C MET A 1 -16.39 -26.76 20.77
N GLU A 2 -16.04 -25.55 21.16
CA GLU A 2 -16.61 -24.93 22.35
C GLU A 2 -18.05 -24.50 22.05
N LYS A 3 -18.98 -24.92 22.90
CA LYS A 3 -20.41 -24.58 22.76
C LYS A 3 -20.71 -23.34 23.59
N ILE A 4 -21.69 -22.58 23.15
CA ILE A 4 -22.23 -21.45 23.89
C ILE A 4 -22.84 -22.00 25.19
N SER A 5 -22.36 -21.47 26.31
CA SER A 5 -22.81 -21.84 27.68
C SER A 5 -24.19 -21.25 27.99
N ASN A 6 -24.85 -21.79 29.00
CA ASN A 6 -26.07 -21.16 29.53
C ASN A 6 -25.78 -19.91 30.39
N ASP A 7 -24.51 -19.67 30.73
CA ASP A 7 -24.11 -18.46 31.46
C ASP A 7 -23.81 -17.31 30.47
N TYR A 8 -24.70 -16.34 30.47
CA TYR A 8 -24.61 -15.13 29.65
C TYR A 8 -23.25 -14.37 29.87
N ARG A 9 -22.79 -14.29 31.13
CA ARG A 9 -21.56 -13.52 31.43
C ARG A 9 -20.33 -14.22 30.90
N GLU A 10 -20.31 -15.54 30.95
CA GLU A 10 -19.22 -16.36 30.41
C GLU A 10 -19.17 -16.21 28.88
N ASN A 11 -20.32 -16.34 28.21
CA ASN A 11 -20.43 -16.15 26.76
C ASN A 11 -19.95 -14.76 26.32
N VAL A 12 -20.37 -13.70 27.02
CA VAL A 12 -19.94 -12.33 26.71
C VAL A 12 -18.44 -12.18 26.84
N ARG A 13 -17.82 -12.68 27.92
CA ARG A 13 -16.37 -12.61 28.09
C ARG A 13 -15.61 -13.37 27.00
N MET A 14 -16.09 -14.55 26.66
CA MET A 14 -15.46 -15.39 25.67
C MET A 14 -15.58 -14.75 24.27
N LEU A 15 -16.75 -14.31 23.89
CA LEU A 15 -17.00 -13.64 22.61
C LEU A 15 -16.23 -12.31 22.49
N ASP A 16 -16.20 -11.49 23.55
CA ASP A 16 -15.41 -10.26 23.58
C ASP A 16 -13.92 -10.55 23.34
N GLY A 17 -13.39 -11.59 23.95
CA GLY A 17 -12.00 -12.00 23.79
C GLY A 17 -11.68 -12.48 22.37
N LEU A 18 -12.51 -13.35 21.81
CA LEU A 18 -12.34 -13.93 20.49
C LEU A 18 -12.59 -12.91 19.36
N LEU A 19 -13.56 -12.02 19.52
CA LEU A 19 -13.86 -10.96 18.58
C LEU A 19 -12.89 -9.77 18.70
N GLY A 20 -12.09 -9.70 19.76
CA GLY A 20 -11.13 -8.63 19.98
C GLY A 20 -11.77 -7.29 20.38
N VAL A 21 -12.90 -7.31 21.09
CA VAL A 21 -13.55 -6.09 21.61
C VAL A 21 -12.59 -5.32 22.54
N GLY A 22 -12.41 -4.03 22.26
CA GLY A 22 -11.46 -3.17 22.97
C GLY A 22 -10.00 -3.31 22.53
N ARG A 23 -9.67 -4.29 21.67
CA ARG A 23 -8.35 -4.47 21.03
C ARG A 23 -8.37 -3.97 19.58
N SER A 24 -9.39 -4.33 18.83
CA SER A 24 -9.59 -3.89 17.45
C SER A 24 -10.68 -2.81 17.39
N CYS A 25 -10.36 -1.65 16.80
CA CYS A 25 -11.28 -0.50 16.78
C CYS A 25 -12.46 -0.68 15.82
N ASP A 26 -12.36 -1.62 14.87
CA ASP A 26 -13.46 -1.97 13.97
C ASP A 26 -14.49 -2.93 14.61
N MET A 27 -14.17 -3.50 15.79
CA MET A 27 -15.11 -4.36 16.50
C MET A 27 -15.89 -3.56 17.54
N VAL A 28 -17.16 -3.30 17.25
CA VAL A 28 -18.07 -2.53 18.11
C VAL A 28 -19.00 -3.48 18.86
N SER A 29 -19.18 -3.25 20.14
CA SER A 29 -20.19 -3.92 20.94
C SER A 29 -21.07 -2.91 21.67
N ARG A 30 -22.37 -3.20 21.78
CA ARG A 30 -23.32 -2.37 22.49
C ARG A 30 -24.21 -3.19 23.41
N ASP A 31 -24.32 -2.74 24.65
CA ASP A 31 -25.21 -3.35 25.63
C ASP A 31 -26.62 -2.75 25.52
N TYR A 32 -27.64 -3.63 25.62
CA TYR A 32 -29.03 -3.30 25.63
C TYR A 32 -29.72 -3.89 26.87
N LEU A 33 -30.86 -3.32 27.26
CA LEU A 33 -31.77 -3.88 28.21
C LEU A 33 -33.09 -4.20 27.49
N ILE A 34 -33.30 -5.47 27.17
CA ILE A 34 -34.43 -5.94 26.37
C ILE A 34 -35.44 -6.63 27.31
N GLY A 35 -36.58 -5.99 27.53
CA GLY A 35 -37.59 -6.53 28.46
C GLY A 35 -37.06 -6.85 29.87
N GLY A 36 -36.14 -6.03 30.36
CA GLY A 36 -35.48 -6.21 31.67
C GLY A 36 -34.30 -7.22 31.67
N ARG A 37 -34.01 -7.91 30.57
CA ARG A 37 -32.88 -8.84 30.42
C ARG A 37 -31.71 -8.10 29.80
N ARG A 38 -30.49 -8.39 30.23
CA ARG A 38 -29.26 -7.87 29.60
C ARG A 38 -29.08 -8.51 28.24
N ALA A 39 -28.69 -7.70 27.27
CA ALA A 39 -28.36 -8.19 25.95
C ALA A 39 -27.13 -7.45 25.43
N ARG A 40 -26.35 -8.12 24.59
CA ARG A 40 -25.17 -7.52 23.95
C ARG A 40 -25.17 -7.82 22.47
N LEU A 41 -24.97 -6.77 21.69
CA LEU A 41 -24.83 -6.81 20.24
C LEU A 41 -23.38 -6.60 19.86
N TRP A 42 -22.85 -7.43 18.97
CA TRP A 42 -21.53 -7.24 18.35
C TRP A 42 -21.69 -7.04 16.85
N VAL A 43 -20.92 -6.11 16.31
CA VAL A 43 -20.93 -5.76 14.89
C VAL A 43 -19.55 -5.27 14.47
N VAL A 44 -19.17 -5.57 13.23
CA VAL A 44 -17.98 -4.98 12.60
C VAL A 44 -18.38 -3.62 12.05
N ASP A 45 -17.67 -2.56 12.46
CA ASP A 45 -17.89 -1.20 11.98
C ASP A 45 -17.67 -1.11 10.46
N GLY A 46 -18.57 -0.42 9.79
CA GLY A 46 -18.59 -0.33 8.32
C GLY A 46 -19.14 -1.57 7.59
N PHE A 47 -19.52 -2.66 8.30
CA PHE A 47 -20.22 -3.80 7.71
C PHE A 47 -21.71 -3.78 7.95
N GLY A 48 -22.17 -3.26 9.08
CA GLY A 48 -23.57 -3.17 9.42
C GLY A 48 -24.27 -2.00 8.75
N SER A 49 -25.53 -2.19 8.39
CA SER A 49 -26.39 -1.07 8.02
C SER A 49 -26.89 -0.37 9.29
N ASP A 50 -26.35 0.82 9.58
CA ASP A 50 -26.70 1.61 10.77
C ASP A 50 -28.20 1.82 10.90
N SER A 51 -28.88 2.08 9.79
CA SER A 51 -30.32 2.31 9.77
C SER A 51 -31.14 1.07 10.17
N ILE A 52 -30.67 -0.13 9.83
CA ILE A 52 -31.31 -1.40 10.21
C ILE A 52 -31.06 -1.66 11.69
N LEU A 53 -29.81 -1.55 12.13
CA LEU A 53 -29.42 -1.82 13.51
C LEU A 53 -30.07 -0.82 14.49
N GLU A 54 -30.15 0.45 14.09
CA GLU A 54 -30.83 1.50 14.86
C GLU A 54 -32.33 1.19 15.03
N ARG A 55 -33.03 0.85 13.95
CA ARG A 55 -34.44 0.50 14.00
C ARG A 55 -34.72 -0.72 14.88
N MET A 56 -33.88 -1.75 14.76
CA MET A 56 -33.97 -2.96 15.58
C MET A 56 -33.71 -2.64 17.05
N GLY A 57 -32.64 -1.89 17.35
CA GLY A 57 -32.32 -1.46 18.70
C GLY A 57 -33.41 -0.59 19.32
N ALA A 58 -33.97 0.35 18.58
CA ALA A 58 -35.08 1.16 19.01
C ALA A 58 -36.32 0.32 19.36
N PHE A 59 -36.63 -0.66 18.52
CA PHE A 59 -37.73 -1.60 18.76
C PHE A 59 -37.48 -2.44 20.01
N TRP A 60 -36.30 -3.02 20.20
CA TRP A 60 -36.00 -3.85 21.38
C TRP A 60 -36.09 -3.06 22.70
N LEU A 61 -35.78 -1.77 22.70
CA LEU A 61 -35.91 -0.90 23.88
C LEU A 61 -37.38 -0.65 24.26
N THR A 62 -38.34 -0.88 23.37
CA THR A 62 -39.78 -0.78 23.67
C THR A 62 -40.39 -2.04 24.31
N LEU A 63 -39.64 -3.15 24.26
CA LEU A 63 -40.14 -4.43 24.82
C LEU A 63 -40.20 -4.38 26.35
N LYS A 64 -41.34 -4.78 26.89
CA LYS A 64 -41.59 -4.86 28.34
C LYS A 64 -41.18 -6.23 28.87
N PRO A 65 -40.92 -6.38 30.18
CA PRO A 65 -40.64 -7.68 30.79
C PRO A 65 -41.69 -8.77 30.47
N GLU A 66 -42.93 -8.39 30.35
CA GLU A 66 -44.06 -9.29 30.01
C GLU A 66 -43.86 -9.96 28.63
N ASN A 67 -43.23 -9.28 27.69
CA ASN A 67 -42.97 -9.79 26.34
C ASN A 67 -41.88 -10.87 26.30
N VAL A 68 -40.97 -10.90 27.29
CA VAL A 68 -39.78 -11.76 27.31
C VAL A 68 -39.89 -12.84 28.41
N VAL A 69 -40.84 -12.69 29.34
CA VAL A 69 -41.12 -13.70 30.37
C VAL A 69 -41.57 -15.01 29.70
N GLY A 70 -40.92 -16.12 30.08
CA GLY A 70 -41.22 -17.46 29.54
C GLY A 70 -40.42 -17.85 28.29
N LEU A 71 -39.63 -16.93 27.69
CA LEU A 71 -38.68 -17.30 26.64
C LEU A 71 -37.42 -17.92 27.25
N THR A 72 -37.05 -19.11 26.78
CA THR A 72 -35.87 -19.86 27.20
C THR A 72 -34.86 -20.07 26.04
N GLU A 73 -35.35 -20.02 24.81
CA GLU A 73 -34.56 -20.23 23.63
C GLU A 73 -34.42 -18.94 22.79
N MET A 74 -33.26 -18.74 22.20
CA MET A 74 -33.00 -17.60 21.31
C MET A 74 -33.82 -17.69 20.02
N GLN A 75 -34.22 -18.93 19.59
CA GLN A 75 -35.07 -19.12 18.42
C GLN A 75 -36.45 -18.50 18.62
N ASP A 76 -37.07 -18.67 19.79
CA ASP A 76 -38.35 -18.06 20.08
C ASP A 76 -38.30 -16.53 20.09
N PHE A 77 -37.18 -15.98 20.55
CA PHE A 77 -36.93 -14.54 20.52
C PHE A 77 -36.73 -14.04 19.08
N LEU A 78 -35.97 -14.78 18.27
CA LEU A 78 -35.73 -14.47 16.86
C LEU A 78 -37.06 -14.43 16.10
N ASP A 79 -37.89 -15.47 16.23
CA ASP A 79 -39.15 -15.60 15.49
C ASP A 79 -40.17 -14.50 15.84
N ARG A 80 -40.13 -13.97 17.07
CA ARG A 80 -41.06 -12.94 17.54
C ARG A 80 -40.61 -11.51 17.39
N TYR A 81 -39.27 -11.26 17.54
CA TYR A 81 -38.76 -9.90 17.75
C TYR A 81 -37.60 -9.51 16.81
N ILE A 82 -37.21 -10.40 15.90
CA ILE A 82 -36.22 -10.10 14.86
C ILE A 82 -36.93 -10.26 13.51
N THR A 83 -37.17 -9.14 12.86
CA THR A 83 -37.95 -9.11 11.60
C THR A 83 -37.09 -9.32 10.36
N PHE A 84 -35.78 -9.51 10.52
CA PHE A 84 -34.85 -9.66 9.40
C PHE A 84 -34.88 -11.09 8.86
N SER A 85 -35.13 -11.24 7.54
CA SER A 85 -35.40 -12.55 6.90
C SER A 85 -34.18 -13.50 6.94
N GLU A 86 -32.97 -12.98 6.90
CA GLU A 86 -31.75 -13.78 6.95
C GLU A 86 -31.14 -13.79 8.36
N SER A 87 -31.87 -14.41 9.29
CA SER A 87 -31.44 -14.56 10.67
C SER A 87 -31.50 -16.03 11.08
N ASN A 88 -30.53 -16.46 11.88
CA ASN A 88 -30.45 -17.81 12.41
C ASN A 88 -29.86 -17.83 13.82
N VAL A 89 -30.10 -18.91 14.56
CA VAL A 89 -29.50 -19.13 15.87
C VAL A 89 -28.34 -20.10 15.74
N THR A 90 -27.25 -19.84 16.46
CA THR A 90 -26.12 -20.77 16.58
C THR A 90 -25.80 -21.06 18.04
N PHE A 91 -25.33 -22.28 18.30
CA PHE A 91 -24.83 -22.74 19.59
C PHE A 91 -23.31 -23.01 19.56
N ASP A 92 -22.71 -22.80 18.42
CA ASP A 92 -21.25 -23.00 18.21
C ASP A 92 -20.55 -21.63 18.22
N ILE A 93 -19.54 -21.50 19.09
CA ILE A 93 -18.75 -20.28 19.24
C ILE A 93 -17.95 -19.98 17.98
N SER A 94 -17.38 -21.02 17.34
CA SER A 94 -16.59 -20.86 16.12
C SER A 94 -17.45 -20.34 14.98
N ASP A 95 -18.69 -20.86 14.83
CA ASP A 95 -19.65 -20.38 13.85
C ASP A 95 -20.07 -18.93 14.13
N ALA A 96 -20.34 -18.59 15.40
CA ALA A 96 -20.68 -17.23 15.81
C ALA A 96 -19.58 -16.24 15.45
N VAL A 97 -18.33 -16.53 15.81
CA VAL A 97 -17.15 -15.67 15.52
C VAL A 97 -16.93 -15.53 14.02
N THR A 98 -16.93 -16.64 13.29
CA THR A 98 -16.77 -16.63 11.83
C THR A 98 -17.84 -15.81 11.14
N SER A 99 -19.10 -15.96 11.57
CA SER A 99 -20.24 -15.23 11.01
C SER A 99 -20.15 -13.72 11.22
N VAL A 100 -19.62 -13.26 12.37
CA VAL A 100 -19.39 -11.84 12.62
C VAL A 100 -18.34 -11.28 11.64
N PHE A 101 -17.24 -11.99 11.43
CA PHE A 101 -16.22 -11.57 10.45
C PHE A 101 -16.68 -11.72 8.99
N LEU A 102 -17.74 -12.48 8.74
CA LEU A 102 -18.47 -12.50 7.48
C LEU A 102 -19.49 -11.34 7.34
N GLY A 103 -19.60 -10.48 8.37
CA GLY A 103 -20.40 -9.26 8.36
C GLY A 103 -21.81 -9.43 8.95
N LYS A 104 -22.12 -10.56 9.60
CA LYS A 104 -23.37 -10.68 10.37
C LYS A 104 -23.23 -9.95 11.72
N SER A 105 -24.34 -9.44 12.21
CA SER A 105 -24.44 -8.93 13.57
C SER A 105 -24.81 -10.06 14.52
N LEU A 106 -24.17 -10.11 15.69
CA LEU A 106 -24.37 -11.16 16.70
C LEU A 106 -25.08 -10.56 17.91
N LEU A 107 -26.15 -11.21 18.37
CA LEU A 107 -26.91 -10.80 19.57
C LEU A 107 -26.97 -11.95 20.57
N ALA A 108 -26.54 -11.67 21.81
CA ALA A 108 -26.76 -12.53 22.96
C ALA A 108 -27.75 -11.87 23.93
N VAL A 109 -28.67 -12.64 24.51
CA VAL A 109 -29.66 -12.15 25.49
C VAL A 109 -29.61 -13.03 26.74
N GLU A 110 -29.57 -12.43 27.91
CA GLU A 110 -29.50 -13.10 29.21
C GLU A 110 -30.70 -14.02 29.40
N GLY A 111 -30.44 -15.28 29.80
CA GLY A 111 -31.45 -16.29 30.03
C GLY A 111 -32.07 -16.91 28.77
N LEU A 112 -31.48 -16.67 27.59
CA LEU A 112 -31.81 -17.38 26.36
C LEU A 112 -30.70 -18.30 25.94
N ALA A 113 -31.02 -19.52 25.55
CA ALA A 113 -30.01 -20.48 25.06
C ALA A 113 -29.68 -20.19 23.60
N GLY A 114 -28.37 -20.12 23.29
CA GLY A 114 -27.84 -19.77 21.97
C GLY A 114 -27.68 -18.26 21.74
N VAL A 115 -27.17 -17.89 20.57
CA VAL A 115 -27.01 -16.51 20.10
C VAL A 115 -27.61 -16.33 18.72
N ALA A 116 -28.20 -15.16 18.46
CA ALA A 116 -28.79 -14.84 17.16
C ALA A 116 -27.76 -14.19 16.24
N LEU A 117 -27.69 -14.67 15.00
CA LEU A 117 -26.95 -14.12 13.90
C LEU A 117 -27.89 -13.42 12.93
N MET A 118 -27.67 -12.16 12.64
CA MET A 118 -28.52 -11.33 11.79
C MET A 118 -27.71 -10.80 10.62
N ASP A 119 -28.16 -11.02 9.40
CA ASP A 119 -27.46 -10.56 8.20
C ASP A 119 -27.87 -9.12 7.84
N ALA A 120 -27.58 -8.17 8.73
CA ALA A 120 -27.84 -6.74 8.54
C ALA A 120 -26.71 -6.03 7.78
N LYS A 121 -26.13 -6.68 6.74
CA LYS A 121 -24.99 -6.15 6.00
C LYS A 121 -25.32 -4.91 5.19
N GLY A 122 -24.41 -3.95 5.24
CA GLY A 122 -24.38 -2.77 4.41
C GLY A 122 -22.95 -2.50 3.92
N TYR A 123 -22.37 -3.46 3.18
CA TYR A 123 -21.00 -3.27 2.71
C TYR A 123 -20.84 -1.97 1.94
N PRO A 124 -19.74 -1.23 2.14
CA PRO A 124 -19.40 -0.11 1.27
C PRO A 124 -19.38 -0.61 -0.17
N SER A 125 -20.32 -0.16 -0.98
CA SER A 125 -20.43 -0.52 -2.36
C SER A 125 -20.50 0.73 -3.23
N ARG A 126 -19.61 0.83 -4.17
CA ARG A 126 -19.62 1.72 -5.35
C ARG A 126 -19.60 3.24 -5.24
N SER A 127 -19.38 3.86 -4.12
CA SER A 127 -18.70 5.17 -4.10
C SER A 127 -17.17 5.02 -4.21
N VAL A 128 -16.69 3.77 -4.20
CA VAL A 128 -15.28 3.41 -4.32
C VAL A 128 -14.92 3.30 -5.79
N HIS A 129 -14.15 4.27 -6.31
CA HIS A 129 -13.66 4.29 -7.68
C HIS A 129 -12.37 3.46 -7.81
N GLU A 130 -12.07 3.02 -9.05
CA GLU A 130 -10.77 2.45 -9.36
C GLU A 130 -9.68 3.51 -9.12
N PRO A 131 -8.62 3.18 -8.36
CA PRO A 131 -7.58 4.14 -8.05
C PRO A 131 -6.86 4.58 -9.33
N PRO A 132 -6.49 5.85 -9.47
CA PRO A 132 -5.70 6.35 -10.60
C PRO A 132 -4.32 5.69 -10.64
N ASP A 133 -3.72 5.44 -9.47
CA ASP A 133 -2.43 4.76 -9.34
C ASP A 133 -2.61 3.25 -9.12
N GLY A 134 -1.77 2.46 -9.80
CA GLY A 134 -1.79 1.00 -9.69
C GLY A 134 -2.96 0.33 -10.40
N LYS A 135 -3.47 0.90 -11.50
CA LYS A 135 -4.48 0.27 -12.36
C LYS A 135 -4.05 -1.12 -12.80
N VAL A 136 -4.97 -2.07 -12.75
CA VAL A 136 -4.72 -3.45 -13.18
C VAL A 136 -5.62 -3.83 -14.34
N LEU A 137 -5.07 -4.65 -15.24
CA LEU A 137 -5.81 -5.18 -16.40
C LEU A 137 -6.90 -6.17 -15.97
N ARG A 138 -6.73 -6.84 -14.84
CA ARG A 138 -7.66 -7.82 -14.27
C ARG A 138 -7.57 -7.75 -12.75
N GLY A 139 -8.67 -8.09 -12.07
CA GLY A 139 -8.70 -8.14 -10.61
C GLY A 139 -9.70 -7.18 -10.00
N SER A 140 -9.49 -6.82 -8.77
CA SER A 140 -10.35 -5.91 -8.03
C SER A 140 -10.12 -4.47 -8.52
N HIS A 141 -11.21 -3.76 -8.79
CA HIS A 141 -11.19 -2.35 -9.20
C HIS A 141 -11.61 -1.42 -8.04
N ASP A 142 -11.71 -1.93 -6.82
CA ASP A 142 -11.96 -1.11 -5.64
C ASP A 142 -10.66 -0.49 -5.14
N GLY A 143 -10.72 0.76 -4.74
CA GLY A 143 -9.65 1.54 -4.14
C GLY A 143 -10.01 2.00 -2.74
N PHE A 144 -9.01 2.43 -1.96
CA PHE A 144 -9.23 3.15 -0.73
C PHE A 144 -9.81 4.53 -1.01
N VAL A 145 -10.53 5.06 -0.03
CA VAL A 145 -11.14 6.40 -0.05
C VAL A 145 -10.56 7.25 1.09
N GLU A 146 -10.91 8.53 1.15
CA GLU A 146 -10.39 9.45 2.17
C GLU A 146 -10.83 9.07 3.59
N ALA A 147 -12.01 8.47 3.75
CA ALA A 147 -12.54 8.10 5.06
C ALA A 147 -11.96 6.76 5.57
N VAL A 148 -11.49 6.74 6.81
CA VAL A 148 -10.79 5.57 7.39
C VAL A 148 -11.70 4.38 7.64
N VAL A 149 -12.97 4.58 8.04
CA VAL A 149 -13.91 3.48 8.38
C VAL A 149 -14.23 2.60 7.16
N PRO A 150 -14.63 3.14 5.99
CA PRO A 150 -14.76 2.34 4.78
C PRO A 150 -13.47 1.59 4.40
N ASN A 151 -12.31 2.19 4.61
CA ASN A 151 -11.02 1.56 4.30
C ASN A 151 -10.74 0.36 5.23
N MET A 152 -11.04 0.48 6.52
CA MET A 152 -10.99 -0.64 7.46
C MET A 152 -11.94 -1.78 7.02
N ALA A 153 -13.17 -1.43 6.65
CA ALA A 153 -14.15 -2.40 6.17
C ALA A 153 -13.68 -3.12 4.89
N LEU A 154 -13.05 -2.40 3.93
CA LEU A 154 -12.46 -3.01 2.73
C LEU A 154 -11.37 -4.04 3.06
N LEU A 155 -10.51 -3.77 4.04
CA LEU A 155 -9.50 -4.74 4.50
C LEU A 155 -10.14 -5.91 5.24
N ARG A 156 -11.06 -5.66 6.18
CA ARG A 156 -11.74 -6.69 6.94
C ARG A 156 -12.51 -7.64 6.03
N ARG A 157 -13.13 -7.14 4.97
CA ARG A 157 -13.83 -7.94 3.97
C ARG A 157 -12.91 -8.94 3.26
N ARG A 158 -11.62 -8.60 3.09
CA ARG A 158 -10.61 -9.46 2.45
C ARG A 158 -9.95 -10.40 3.44
N ILE A 159 -9.70 -9.93 4.65
CA ILE A 159 -9.04 -10.71 5.72
C ILE A 159 -10.08 -10.95 6.82
N ARG A 160 -10.76 -12.10 6.73
CA ARG A 160 -11.82 -12.50 7.68
C ARG A 160 -11.25 -13.31 8.84
N ASP A 161 -10.04 -12.99 9.26
CA ASP A 161 -9.31 -13.68 10.31
C ASP A 161 -9.50 -12.93 11.64
N PRO A 162 -9.81 -13.64 12.75
CA PRO A 162 -9.91 -13.06 14.09
C PRO A 162 -8.61 -12.41 14.57
N HIS A 163 -7.45 -12.86 14.05
CA HIS A 163 -6.14 -12.29 14.39
C HIS A 163 -5.88 -10.93 13.73
N LEU A 164 -6.70 -10.51 12.74
CA LEU A 164 -6.58 -9.18 12.19
C LEU A 164 -6.98 -8.13 13.23
N THR A 165 -6.01 -7.36 13.66
CA THR A 165 -6.19 -6.28 14.64
C THR A 165 -6.04 -4.93 13.95
N MET A 166 -6.97 -4.02 14.23
CA MET A 166 -6.98 -2.64 13.79
C MET A 166 -6.91 -1.73 15.02
N GLU A 167 -5.71 -1.17 15.24
CA GLU A 167 -5.41 -0.37 16.43
C GLU A 167 -5.48 1.12 16.10
N GLY A 168 -6.46 1.82 16.66
CA GLY A 168 -6.70 3.25 16.42
C GLY A 168 -5.85 4.14 17.32
N HIS A 169 -5.25 5.17 16.73
CA HIS A 169 -4.48 6.22 17.38
C HIS A 169 -4.94 7.59 16.91
N LYS A 170 -4.93 8.57 17.81
CA LYS A 170 -5.15 9.99 17.43
C LYS A 170 -3.83 10.73 17.36
N VAL A 171 -3.56 11.35 16.20
CA VAL A 171 -2.30 12.05 15.92
C VAL A 171 -2.57 13.52 15.61
N GLY A 172 -1.72 14.39 16.12
CA GLY A 172 -1.86 15.84 15.98
C GLY A 172 -2.65 16.48 17.12
N SER A 173 -2.05 17.42 17.84
CA SER A 173 -2.68 18.07 19.00
C SER A 173 -3.82 19.03 18.65
N ARG A 174 -3.93 19.44 17.37
CA ARG A 174 -5.00 20.31 16.87
C ARG A 174 -5.94 19.62 15.89
N THR A 175 -5.41 18.74 15.01
CA THR A 175 -6.21 18.09 13.95
C THR A 175 -6.84 16.81 14.41
N HIS A 176 -6.27 16.13 15.44
CA HIS A 176 -6.77 14.86 15.99
C HIS A 176 -7.11 13.83 14.92
N ASN A 177 -6.25 13.72 13.87
CA ASN A 177 -6.47 12.75 12.79
C ASN A 177 -6.44 11.33 13.32
N ASP A 178 -7.38 10.51 12.85
CA ASP A 178 -7.38 9.09 13.14
C ASP A 178 -6.33 8.39 12.30
N ALA A 179 -5.44 7.65 12.95
CA ALA A 179 -4.43 6.80 12.35
C ALA A 179 -4.63 5.37 12.84
N VAL A 180 -4.76 4.41 11.93
CA VAL A 180 -5.07 3.02 12.26
C VAL A 180 -3.95 2.10 11.80
N LEU A 181 -3.40 1.32 12.74
CA LEU A 181 -2.44 0.24 12.47
C LEU A 181 -3.21 -1.06 12.23
N CYS A 182 -3.07 -1.64 11.04
CA CYS A 182 -3.70 -2.90 10.67
C CYS A 182 -2.63 -3.98 10.50
N TYR A 183 -2.76 -5.10 11.19
CA TYR A 183 -1.78 -6.19 11.19
C TYR A 183 -2.42 -7.51 11.67
N LEU A 184 -1.77 -8.65 11.35
CA LEU A 184 -2.12 -9.95 11.93
C LEU A 184 -1.28 -10.19 13.20
N ASP A 185 -1.93 -10.38 14.34
CA ASP A 185 -1.25 -10.56 15.65
C ASP A 185 -0.31 -11.77 15.67
N ASP A 186 -0.63 -12.84 14.95
CA ASP A 186 0.12 -14.07 14.88
C ASP A 186 1.30 -14.04 13.89
N LYS A 187 1.32 -13.08 12.96
CA LYS A 187 2.36 -12.99 11.92
C LYS A 187 3.25 -11.76 12.02
N VAL A 188 2.78 -10.71 12.68
CA VAL A 188 3.52 -9.44 12.78
C VAL A 188 4.78 -9.59 13.64
N ASP A 189 5.86 -8.93 13.24
CA ASP A 189 7.04 -8.77 14.08
C ASP A 189 6.71 -7.80 15.24
N GLN A 190 6.60 -8.34 16.45
CA GLN A 190 6.18 -7.60 17.64
C GLN A 190 7.18 -6.50 18.04
N ASP A 191 8.47 -6.66 17.73
CA ASP A 191 9.48 -5.62 18.00
C ASP A 191 9.32 -4.43 17.05
N LEU A 192 8.97 -4.72 15.80
CA LEU A 192 8.69 -3.73 14.78
C LEU A 192 7.40 -2.96 15.12
N LEU A 193 6.36 -3.67 15.50
CA LEU A 193 5.08 -3.09 15.94
C LEU A 193 5.29 -2.17 17.16
N ARG A 194 6.04 -2.60 18.15
CA ARG A 194 6.36 -1.81 19.35
C ARG A 194 7.12 -0.53 18.99
N LYS A 195 8.09 -0.60 18.07
CA LYS A 195 8.84 0.57 17.60
C LYS A 195 7.93 1.55 16.86
N LEU A 196 7.00 1.06 16.05
CA LEU A 196 6.07 1.90 15.30
C LEU A 196 5.07 2.59 16.22
N ARG A 197 4.49 1.85 17.19
CA ARG A 197 3.64 2.43 18.26
C ARG A 197 4.38 3.52 19.04
N GLY A 198 5.63 3.23 19.45
CA GLY A 198 6.44 4.22 20.16
C GLY A 198 6.71 5.48 19.36
N LYS A 199 6.90 5.36 18.05
CA LYS A 199 7.02 6.52 17.16
C LYS A 199 5.72 7.30 17.05
N LEU A 200 4.57 6.64 16.86
CA LEU A 200 3.26 7.30 16.76
C LEU A 200 2.88 8.02 18.07
N LEU A 201 3.06 7.38 19.21
CA LEU A 201 2.75 7.94 20.53
C LEU A 201 3.72 9.07 20.94
N GLY A 202 4.96 9.03 20.44
CA GLY A 202 5.98 10.04 20.72
C GLY A 202 5.94 11.24 19.75
N LEU A 203 4.96 11.33 18.84
CA LEU A 203 4.86 12.44 17.91
C LEU A 203 4.31 13.69 18.59
N ASP A 204 5.15 14.74 18.66
CA ASP A 204 4.75 16.09 19.05
C ASP A 204 4.53 16.95 17.81
N VAL A 205 3.44 16.66 17.08
CA VAL A 205 3.01 17.44 15.91
C VAL A 205 1.69 18.13 16.18
N ARG A 206 1.57 19.40 15.77
CA ARG A 206 0.34 20.18 15.98
C ARG A 206 -0.76 19.80 15.00
N SER A 207 -0.39 19.57 13.73
CA SER A 207 -1.33 19.26 12.68
C SER A 207 -0.71 18.36 11.62
N LEU A 208 -1.51 17.48 11.05
CA LEU A 208 -1.19 16.69 9.85
C LEU A 208 -1.91 17.31 8.66
N SER A 209 -1.36 18.42 8.12
CA SER A 209 -2.02 19.20 7.05
C SER A 209 -2.18 18.41 5.75
N MET A 210 -1.25 17.52 5.45
CA MET A 210 -1.29 16.61 4.31
C MET A 210 -1.49 15.15 4.76
N ALA A 211 -2.27 14.96 5.80
CA ALA A 211 -2.67 13.66 6.36
C ALA A 211 -1.50 12.64 6.42
N GLN A 212 -1.53 11.60 5.60
CA GLN A 212 -0.50 10.54 5.64
C GLN A 212 0.90 11.03 5.28
N GLU A 213 1.06 11.98 4.34
CA GLU A 213 2.39 12.49 3.97
C GLU A 213 3.05 13.23 5.13
N SER A 214 2.27 14.08 5.84
CA SER A 214 2.74 14.76 7.05
C SER A 214 3.13 13.76 8.13
N LEU A 215 2.37 12.66 8.28
CA LEU A 215 2.70 11.60 9.22
C LEU A 215 3.97 10.86 8.81
N ALA A 216 4.09 10.47 7.54
CA ALA A 216 5.27 9.81 7.02
C ALA A 216 6.54 10.65 7.21
N GLU A 217 6.45 11.97 6.96
CA GLU A 217 7.56 12.90 7.19
C GLU A 217 7.93 12.99 8.67
N ALA A 218 6.94 13.08 9.56
CA ALA A 218 7.15 13.20 11.00
C ALA A 218 7.84 11.96 11.62
N ILE A 219 7.53 10.75 11.12
CA ILE A 219 8.14 9.50 11.61
C ILE A 219 9.41 9.10 10.86
N ARG A 220 9.73 9.75 9.74
CA ARG A 220 10.89 9.44 8.89
C ARG A 220 12.21 9.85 9.55
N PRO A 221 13.29 9.06 9.40
CA PRO A 221 14.62 9.49 9.83
C PRO A 221 15.09 10.74 9.08
N LYS A 222 15.67 11.70 9.79
CA LYS A 222 16.21 12.96 9.21
C LYS A 222 17.44 12.67 8.36
N GLN A 223 17.26 12.35 7.09
CA GLN A 223 18.30 12.12 6.07
C GLN A 223 17.92 12.87 4.79
N TRP A 224 18.01 14.20 4.81
CA TRP A 224 17.60 15.08 3.70
C TRP A 224 18.36 14.83 2.38
N TYR A 225 19.61 14.34 2.47
CA TYR A 225 20.47 14.06 1.31
C TYR A 225 20.16 12.73 0.61
N ASN A 226 19.31 11.90 1.21
CA ASN A 226 19.01 10.58 0.70
C ASN A 226 17.70 10.61 -0.11
N PRO A 227 17.75 10.45 -1.45
CA PRO A 227 16.57 10.55 -2.29
C PRO A 227 15.69 9.29 -2.29
N PHE A 228 16.14 8.18 -1.67
CA PHE A 228 15.40 6.92 -1.70
C PHE A 228 14.12 6.97 -0.86
N PRO A 229 12.99 6.49 -1.43
CA PRO A 229 11.73 6.37 -0.68
C PRO A 229 11.88 5.37 0.46
N LYS A 230 11.18 5.61 1.58
CA LYS A 230 11.26 4.80 2.80
C LYS A 230 9.93 4.21 3.23
N VAL A 231 8.86 4.56 2.53
CA VAL A 231 7.49 4.11 2.76
C VAL A 231 6.89 3.75 1.42
N ARG A 232 6.25 2.59 1.35
CA ARG A 232 5.48 2.18 0.18
C ARG A 232 4.02 2.53 0.40
N TYR A 233 3.44 3.22 -0.56
CA TYR A 233 2.03 3.56 -0.58
C TYR A 233 1.26 2.62 -1.49
N THR A 234 -0.01 2.41 -1.20
CA THR A 234 -0.95 1.73 -2.09
C THR A 234 -2.35 2.27 -1.89
N GLU A 235 -3.05 2.51 -2.98
CA GLU A 235 -4.49 2.83 -2.99
C GLU A 235 -5.34 1.56 -3.11
N ARG A 236 -4.70 0.39 -3.21
CA ARG A 236 -5.34 -0.90 -3.50
C ARG A 236 -5.53 -1.74 -2.24
N PRO A 237 -6.79 -2.02 -1.85
CA PRO A 237 -7.07 -2.87 -0.69
C PRO A 237 -6.60 -4.32 -0.85
N ASP A 238 -6.54 -4.87 -2.08
CA ASP A 238 -6.03 -6.22 -2.33
C ASP A 238 -4.52 -6.32 -2.10
N ALA A 239 -3.74 -5.32 -2.55
CA ALA A 239 -2.31 -5.26 -2.30
C ALA A 239 -1.98 -5.08 -0.82
N ALA A 240 -2.73 -4.21 -0.12
CA ALA A 240 -2.60 -4.02 1.32
C ALA A 240 -2.93 -5.29 2.10
N ALA A 241 -4.02 -5.98 1.75
CA ALA A 241 -4.41 -7.24 2.37
C ALA A 241 -3.37 -8.34 2.16
N ALA A 242 -2.83 -8.47 0.95
CA ALA A 242 -1.75 -9.42 0.66
C ALA A 242 -0.51 -9.15 1.53
N SER A 243 -0.12 -7.89 1.67
CA SER A 243 1.03 -7.51 2.51
C SER A 243 0.79 -7.82 4.00
N ILE A 244 -0.44 -7.62 4.53
CA ILE A 244 -0.79 -8.00 5.91
C ILE A 244 -0.71 -9.51 6.09
N MET A 245 -1.17 -10.30 5.12
CA MET A 245 -1.09 -11.76 5.15
C MET A 245 0.36 -12.27 5.17
N GLU A 246 1.30 -11.49 4.64
CA GLU A 246 2.75 -11.74 4.68
C GLU A 246 3.42 -11.24 5.98
N GLY A 247 2.67 -10.65 6.91
CA GLY A 247 3.16 -10.14 8.21
C GLY A 247 3.57 -8.67 8.21
N SER A 248 3.23 -7.91 7.16
CA SER A 248 3.43 -6.46 7.14
C SER A 248 2.39 -5.73 8.01
N ILE A 249 2.72 -4.52 8.41
CA ILE A 249 1.81 -3.58 9.06
C ILE A 249 1.34 -2.57 8.03
N VAL A 250 0.04 -2.37 7.93
CA VAL A 250 -0.56 -1.31 7.12
C VAL A 250 -1.00 -0.18 8.04
N LEU A 251 -0.56 1.03 7.75
CA LEU A 251 -0.93 2.24 8.48
C LEU A 251 -1.85 3.10 7.59
N MET A 252 -3.09 3.24 8.03
CA MET A 252 -4.10 4.11 7.44
C MET A 252 -4.12 5.44 8.17
N VAL A 253 -4.40 6.51 7.45
CA VAL A 253 -4.60 7.84 8.05
C VAL A 253 -5.87 8.43 7.44
N ASP A 254 -6.72 8.97 8.28
CA ASP A 254 -7.95 9.63 7.83
C ASP A 254 -7.63 10.81 6.90
N ASN A 255 -8.52 11.11 5.97
CA ASN A 255 -8.33 12.06 4.87
C ASN A 255 -7.22 11.66 3.87
N SER A 256 -7.00 10.34 3.67
CA SER A 256 -6.02 9.83 2.71
C SER A 256 -6.57 8.64 1.94
N PRO A 257 -6.58 8.69 0.60
CA PRO A 257 -7.09 7.61 -0.25
C PRO A 257 -6.06 6.49 -0.45
N SER A 258 -4.93 6.55 0.23
CA SER A 258 -3.88 5.53 0.18
C SER A 258 -3.42 5.13 1.57
N VAL A 259 -2.74 4.00 1.67
CA VAL A 259 -2.23 3.45 2.92
C VAL A 259 -0.74 3.18 2.83
N MET A 260 -0.05 3.27 3.97
CA MET A 260 1.38 3.00 4.09
C MET A 260 1.60 1.54 4.47
N ILE A 261 2.46 0.83 3.74
CA ILE A 261 2.88 -0.55 4.03
C ILE A 261 4.25 -0.52 4.70
N LEU A 262 4.40 -1.20 5.83
CA LEU A 262 5.62 -1.26 6.63
C LEU A 262 5.89 -2.69 7.12
N PRO A 263 7.15 -3.13 7.22
CA PRO A 263 8.38 -2.47 6.80
C PRO A 263 8.52 -2.40 5.29
N THR A 264 9.27 -1.43 4.78
CA THR A 264 9.52 -1.29 3.35
C THR A 264 11.02 -1.30 3.08
N GLY A 265 11.44 -2.16 2.15
CA GLY A 265 12.78 -2.22 1.61
C GLY A 265 12.85 -1.74 0.15
N PHE A 266 14.05 -1.68 -0.40
CA PHE A 266 14.29 -1.26 -1.78
C PHE A 266 13.51 -2.08 -2.82
N PHE A 267 13.47 -3.40 -2.65
CA PHE A 267 12.85 -4.30 -3.61
C PHE A 267 11.31 -4.23 -3.61
N ASP A 268 10.71 -3.75 -2.53
CA ASP A 268 9.25 -3.60 -2.45
C ASP A 268 8.72 -2.53 -3.43
N PHE A 269 9.56 -1.56 -3.77
CA PHE A 269 9.25 -0.53 -4.78
C PHE A 269 9.36 -1.02 -6.22
N THR A 270 9.96 -2.19 -6.44
CA THR A 270 10.09 -2.80 -7.78
C THR A 270 9.01 -3.82 -8.09
N GLN A 271 8.17 -4.18 -7.09
CA GLN A 271 7.08 -5.13 -7.25
C GLN A 271 5.79 -4.43 -7.70
N GLU A 272 5.06 -5.08 -8.57
CA GLU A 272 3.77 -4.61 -9.08
C GLU A 272 2.69 -5.67 -8.97
N SER A 273 1.47 -5.26 -8.62
CA SER A 273 0.33 -6.16 -8.46
C SER A 273 -0.03 -6.90 -9.75
N ASN A 274 0.20 -6.28 -10.92
CA ASN A 274 -0.06 -6.90 -12.22
C ASN A 274 0.73 -8.20 -12.44
N ASP A 275 1.91 -8.34 -11.85
CA ASP A 275 2.74 -9.54 -11.98
C ASP A 275 2.03 -10.81 -11.48
N TYR A 276 1.10 -10.66 -10.53
CA TYR A 276 0.35 -11.76 -9.94
C TYR A 276 -0.87 -12.19 -10.76
N TYR A 277 -1.35 -11.36 -11.68
CA TYR A 277 -2.48 -11.67 -12.53
C TYR A 277 -2.11 -12.41 -13.82
N PHE A 278 -0.82 -12.46 -14.17
CA PHE A 278 -0.32 -13.24 -15.31
C PHE A 278 0.13 -14.65 -14.88
N PRO A 279 0.30 -15.60 -15.83
CA PRO A 279 0.95 -16.89 -15.53
C PRO A 279 2.36 -16.70 -14.92
N PRO A 280 2.84 -17.64 -14.08
CA PRO A 280 4.13 -17.51 -13.37
C PRO A 280 5.32 -17.16 -14.27
N LEU A 281 5.41 -17.75 -15.46
CA LEU A 281 6.49 -17.48 -16.42
C LEU A 281 6.44 -16.02 -16.91
N VAL A 282 5.25 -15.51 -17.27
CA VAL A 282 5.07 -14.15 -17.76
C VAL A 282 5.33 -13.15 -16.63
N GLY A 283 4.81 -13.40 -15.42
CA GLY A 283 5.10 -12.56 -14.26
C GLY A 283 6.59 -12.50 -13.92
N THR A 284 7.31 -13.62 -14.01
CA THR A 284 8.77 -13.67 -13.85
C THR A 284 9.49 -12.86 -14.92
N TYR A 285 9.10 -13.01 -16.20
CA TYR A 285 9.65 -12.22 -17.29
C TYR A 285 9.48 -10.71 -17.06
N LEU A 286 8.28 -10.27 -16.67
CA LEU A 286 8.01 -8.85 -16.41
C LEU A 286 8.85 -8.30 -15.24
N ARG A 287 9.05 -9.08 -14.18
CA ARG A 287 9.93 -8.69 -13.04
C ARG A 287 11.37 -8.52 -13.47
N VAL A 288 11.91 -9.51 -14.22
CA VAL A 288 13.30 -9.44 -14.72
C VAL A 288 13.46 -8.26 -15.68
N LEU A 289 12.51 -8.07 -16.60
CA LEU A 289 12.49 -6.93 -17.53
C LEU A 289 12.51 -5.60 -16.77
N ARG A 290 11.66 -5.44 -15.77
CA ARG A 290 11.56 -4.22 -14.95
C ARG A 290 12.87 -3.91 -14.23
N VAL A 291 13.48 -4.92 -13.57
CA VAL A 291 14.78 -4.75 -12.90
C VAL A 291 15.87 -4.38 -13.92
N THR A 292 15.87 -5.00 -15.10
CA THR A 292 16.83 -4.68 -16.16
C THR A 292 16.67 -3.25 -16.66
N VAL A 293 15.45 -2.84 -17.00
CA VAL A 293 15.13 -1.46 -17.44
C VAL A 293 15.50 -0.44 -16.35
N PHE A 294 15.27 -0.79 -15.10
CA PHE A 294 15.61 0.03 -13.97
C PHE A 294 17.11 0.26 -13.83
N LEU A 295 17.91 -0.79 -13.89
CA LEU A 295 19.36 -0.67 -13.86
C LEU A 295 19.90 0.07 -15.10
N LEU A 296 19.39 -0.24 -16.29
CA LEU A 296 19.76 0.47 -17.51
C LEU A 296 19.44 1.96 -17.41
N SER A 297 18.29 2.34 -16.85
CA SER A 297 17.93 3.75 -16.71
C SER A 297 18.91 4.55 -15.84
N LEU A 298 19.60 3.91 -14.90
CA LEU A 298 20.62 4.53 -14.06
C LEU A 298 21.96 4.67 -14.78
N PHE A 299 22.39 3.64 -15.50
CA PHE A 299 23.77 3.53 -15.98
C PHE A 299 23.95 3.90 -17.45
N ILE A 300 22.91 3.81 -18.29
CA ILE A 300 23.05 3.89 -19.74
C ILE A 300 23.66 5.21 -20.21
N THR A 301 23.19 6.35 -19.71
CA THR A 301 23.67 7.67 -20.13
C THR A 301 25.08 7.98 -19.63
N PRO A 302 25.45 7.73 -18.35
CA PRO A 302 26.83 7.92 -17.90
C PRO A 302 27.82 6.96 -18.57
N ALA A 303 27.41 5.70 -18.81
CA ALA A 303 28.25 4.72 -19.50
C ALA A 303 28.45 5.10 -20.97
N TRP A 304 27.39 5.51 -21.66
CA TRP A 304 27.50 5.99 -23.05
C TRP A 304 28.36 7.26 -23.14
N TYR A 305 28.18 8.22 -22.24
CA TYR A 305 29.04 9.41 -22.16
C TYR A 305 30.51 9.02 -22.04
N LEU A 306 30.83 8.06 -21.16
CA LEU A 306 32.21 7.58 -20.99
C LEU A 306 32.75 6.91 -22.26
N MET A 307 31.94 6.10 -22.95
CA MET A 307 32.32 5.44 -24.21
C MET A 307 32.68 6.46 -25.30
N VAL A 308 31.86 7.51 -25.44
CA VAL A 308 32.12 8.58 -26.42
C VAL A 308 33.35 9.41 -26.06
N SER A 309 33.59 9.66 -24.78
CA SER A 309 34.73 10.46 -24.29
C SER A 309 36.08 9.72 -24.43
N GLU A 310 36.07 8.38 -24.39
CA GLU A 310 37.28 7.54 -24.41
C GLU A 310 37.23 6.47 -25.52
N PRO A 311 37.14 6.84 -26.80
CA PRO A 311 36.90 5.90 -27.90
C PRO A 311 38.01 4.86 -28.06
N ASN A 312 39.25 5.21 -27.69
CA ASN A 312 40.41 4.32 -27.81
C ASN A 312 40.36 3.09 -26.88
N ARG A 313 39.46 3.05 -25.93
CA ARG A 313 39.27 1.92 -24.98
C ARG A 313 38.14 0.98 -25.38
N LEU A 314 37.41 1.31 -26.45
CA LEU A 314 36.29 0.50 -26.90
C LEU A 314 36.74 -0.68 -27.74
N PRO A 315 36.09 -1.87 -27.58
CA PRO A 315 36.23 -2.96 -28.55
C PRO A 315 35.65 -2.53 -29.90
N GLY A 316 36.27 -2.89 -31.02
CA GLY A 316 35.88 -2.44 -32.37
C GLY A 316 34.43 -2.73 -32.79
N TRP A 317 33.78 -3.70 -32.15
CA TRP A 317 32.35 -3.98 -32.40
C TRP A 317 31.40 -2.95 -31.76
N LEU A 318 31.89 -2.06 -30.89
CA LEU A 318 31.15 -0.95 -30.28
C LEU A 318 31.45 0.41 -30.91
N ASP A 319 32.28 0.47 -31.95
CA ASP A 319 32.69 1.75 -32.57
C ASP A 319 31.49 2.57 -33.06
N PHE A 320 30.41 1.91 -33.44
CA PHE A 320 29.16 2.59 -33.84
C PHE A 320 28.55 3.45 -32.74
N LEU A 321 28.85 3.18 -31.45
CA LEU A 321 28.36 3.97 -30.31
C LEU A 321 29.22 5.21 -30.04
N SER A 322 30.43 5.27 -30.56
CA SER A 322 31.43 6.30 -30.25
C SER A 322 31.52 7.44 -31.26
N SER A 323 30.72 7.42 -32.31
CA SER A 323 30.80 8.42 -33.42
C SER A 323 29.52 9.26 -33.51
N PRO A 324 29.21 10.08 -32.49
CA PRO A 324 28.09 11.02 -32.61
C PRO A 324 28.37 12.07 -33.66
N GLU A 325 27.36 12.51 -34.39
CA GLU A 325 27.45 13.61 -35.33
C GLU A 325 27.99 14.89 -34.64
N PRO A 326 28.88 15.66 -35.30
CA PRO A 326 29.37 16.90 -34.73
C PRO A 326 28.25 17.93 -34.62
N VAL A 327 27.97 18.37 -33.41
CA VAL A 327 26.94 19.37 -33.07
C VAL A 327 27.55 20.51 -32.28
N SER A 328 26.85 21.65 -32.19
CA SER A 328 27.35 22.87 -31.56
C SER A 328 27.56 22.75 -30.05
N LEU A 329 26.76 21.90 -29.37
CA LEU A 329 26.84 21.72 -27.92
C LEU A 329 27.72 20.52 -27.55
N SER A 330 28.45 20.62 -26.42
CA SER A 330 29.14 19.48 -25.88
C SER A 330 28.19 18.37 -25.49
N LEU A 331 28.61 17.09 -25.56
CA LEU A 331 27.75 15.93 -25.25
C LEU A 331 27.15 16.02 -23.83
N LEU A 332 27.94 16.44 -22.84
CA LEU A 332 27.45 16.65 -21.47
C LEU A 332 26.34 17.70 -21.44
N SER A 333 26.53 18.84 -22.13
CA SER A 333 25.53 19.90 -22.17
C SER A 333 24.21 19.42 -22.82
N GLN A 334 24.31 18.65 -23.89
CA GLN A 334 23.16 18.09 -24.59
C GLN A 334 22.33 17.17 -23.64
N LEU A 335 23.01 16.22 -22.94
CA LEU A 335 22.39 15.32 -22.00
C LEU A 335 21.69 16.07 -20.86
N LEU A 336 22.33 17.08 -20.28
CA LEU A 336 21.76 17.88 -19.18
C LEU A 336 20.58 18.74 -19.65
N VAL A 337 20.67 19.35 -20.84
CA VAL A 337 19.57 20.14 -21.42
C VAL A 337 18.37 19.27 -21.70
N VAL A 338 18.54 18.09 -22.32
CA VAL A 338 17.42 17.19 -22.60
C VAL A 338 16.81 16.66 -21.29
N GLU A 339 17.63 16.32 -20.29
CA GLU A 339 17.14 15.90 -18.97
C GLU A 339 16.27 16.98 -18.32
N PHE A 340 16.71 18.25 -18.37
CA PHE A 340 15.94 19.38 -17.87
C PHE A 340 14.64 19.59 -18.66
N LEU A 341 14.66 19.49 -19.98
CA LEU A 341 13.49 19.66 -20.83
C LEU A 341 12.44 18.55 -20.59
N ILE A 342 12.88 17.30 -20.35
CA ILE A 342 12.00 16.19 -19.96
C ILE A 342 11.29 16.52 -18.65
N ASP A 343 11.98 17.12 -17.67
CA ASP A 343 11.35 17.52 -16.41
C ASP A 343 10.34 18.64 -16.60
N VAL A 344 10.67 19.64 -17.39
CA VAL A 344 9.74 20.72 -17.73
C VAL A 344 8.48 20.16 -18.38
N LEU A 345 8.62 19.18 -19.30
CA LEU A 345 7.48 18.53 -19.92
C LEU A 345 6.63 17.73 -18.90
N LYS A 346 7.30 17.01 -17.98
CA LYS A 346 6.60 16.30 -16.91
C LYS A 346 5.84 17.25 -15.97
N LEU A 347 6.45 18.35 -15.57
CA LEU A 347 5.80 19.37 -14.75
C LEU A 347 4.65 20.05 -15.49
N ALA A 348 4.81 20.33 -16.78
CA ALA A 348 3.76 20.88 -17.62
C ALA A 348 2.57 19.92 -17.73
N SER A 349 2.84 18.61 -17.89
CA SER A 349 1.77 17.60 -18.01
C SER A 349 0.93 17.48 -16.73
N LEU A 350 1.52 17.66 -15.55
CA LEU A 350 0.80 17.64 -14.26
C LEU A 350 -0.19 18.81 -14.12
N ASN A 351 0.11 19.95 -14.74
CA ASN A 351 -0.70 21.17 -14.66
C ASN A 351 -1.61 21.38 -15.86
N THR A 352 -1.55 20.49 -16.86
CA THR A 352 -2.31 20.62 -18.10
C THR A 352 -3.63 19.85 -17.97
N PRO A 353 -4.78 20.45 -18.32
CA PRO A 353 -6.04 19.73 -18.41
C PRO A 353 -5.96 18.57 -19.41
N ASP A 354 -6.61 17.44 -19.12
CA ASP A 354 -6.59 16.23 -19.96
C ASP A 354 -6.89 16.48 -21.43
N SER A 355 -7.78 17.43 -21.71
CA SER A 355 -8.15 17.84 -23.07
C SER A 355 -7.00 18.43 -23.90
N LEU A 356 -5.97 18.99 -23.27
CA LEU A 356 -4.82 19.61 -23.92
C LEU A 356 -3.55 18.75 -23.84
N SER A 357 -3.54 17.68 -23.03
CA SER A 357 -2.36 16.83 -22.77
C SER A 357 -1.78 16.25 -24.05
N ASN A 358 -2.62 15.77 -24.99
CA ASN A 358 -2.18 15.25 -26.28
C ASN A 358 -1.47 16.31 -27.13
N SER A 359 -2.00 17.55 -27.15
CA SER A 359 -1.41 18.66 -27.92
C SER A 359 -0.05 19.07 -27.36
N PHE A 360 0.11 19.12 -26.04
CA PHE A 360 1.38 19.40 -25.37
C PHE A 360 2.42 18.31 -25.63
N SER A 361 2.03 17.04 -25.60
CA SER A 361 2.92 15.92 -25.90
C SER A 361 3.41 15.98 -27.35
N MET A 362 2.54 16.33 -28.30
CA MET A 362 2.90 16.49 -29.73
C MET A 362 3.85 17.68 -29.94
N LEU A 363 3.57 18.83 -29.32
CA LEU A 363 4.46 20.00 -29.36
C LEU A 363 5.83 19.69 -28.75
N GLY A 364 5.87 19.01 -27.61
CA GLY A 364 7.11 18.59 -26.98
C GLY A 364 7.95 17.68 -27.87
N ALA A 365 7.34 16.70 -28.51
CA ALA A 365 8.01 15.79 -29.44
C ALA A 365 8.56 16.55 -30.67
N LEU A 366 7.79 17.49 -31.24
CA LEU A 366 8.19 18.26 -32.41
C LEU A 366 9.33 19.23 -32.09
N VAL A 367 9.24 19.97 -30.98
CA VAL A 367 10.26 20.96 -30.58
C VAL A 367 11.55 20.27 -30.16
N LEU A 368 11.48 19.21 -29.37
CA LEU A 368 12.67 18.49 -28.88
C LEU A 368 13.28 17.56 -29.94
N GLY A 369 12.45 16.94 -30.78
CA GLY A 369 12.91 16.02 -31.81
C GLY A 369 13.42 16.77 -33.03
N ASP A 370 12.51 17.20 -33.91
CA ASP A 370 12.88 17.67 -35.22
C ASP A 370 13.62 19.02 -35.22
N PHE A 371 13.13 20.01 -34.50
CA PHE A 371 13.72 21.34 -34.56
C PHE A 371 15.08 21.44 -33.86
N ALA A 372 15.28 20.77 -32.74
CA ALA A 372 16.54 20.81 -32.02
C ALA A 372 17.68 20.11 -32.80
N VAL A 373 17.36 19.00 -33.48
CA VAL A 373 18.31 18.30 -34.38
C VAL A 373 18.58 19.11 -35.64
N GLN A 374 17.55 19.64 -36.31
CA GLN A 374 17.73 20.48 -37.52
C GLN A 374 18.52 21.77 -37.23
N ALA A 375 18.37 22.33 -36.04
CA ALA A 375 19.15 23.48 -35.60
C ALA A 375 20.61 23.14 -35.23
N GLY A 376 21.01 21.86 -35.26
CA GLY A 376 22.35 21.41 -34.88
C GLY A 376 22.69 21.62 -33.41
N TRP A 377 21.67 21.64 -32.53
CA TRP A 377 21.87 21.75 -31.07
C TRP A 377 22.00 20.40 -30.38
N LEU A 378 21.23 19.41 -30.83
CA LEU A 378 21.21 18.08 -30.27
C LEU A 378 21.58 17.04 -31.34
N GLY A 379 22.37 16.06 -30.94
CA GLY A 379 22.64 14.88 -31.77
C GLY A 379 21.46 13.90 -31.70
N PRO A 380 21.14 13.19 -32.78
CA PRO A 380 20.05 12.21 -32.80
C PRO A 380 20.26 11.07 -31.79
N GLU A 381 21.51 10.66 -31.54
CA GLU A 381 21.87 9.62 -30.60
C GLU A 381 21.49 10.02 -29.15
N VAL A 382 21.75 11.28 -28.78
CA VAL A 382 21.34 11.82 -27.46
C VAL A 382 19.84 11.63 -27.23
N LEU A 383 19.04 11.94 -28.27
CA LEU A 383 17.59 11.80 -28.17
C LEU A 383 17.14 10.34 -28.01
N VAL A 384 17.81 9.39 -28.69
CA VAL A 384 17.51 7.95 -28.54
C VAL A 384 17.75 7.48 -27.11
N TYR A 385 18.91 7.78 -26.52
CA TYR A 385 19.24 7.38 -25.14
C TYR A 385 18.32 8.06 -24.13
N MET A 386 18.05 9.35 -24.32
CA MET A 386 17.18 10.10 -23.41
C MET A 386 15.70 9.70 -23.53
N ALA A 387 15.24 9.34 -24.72
CA ALA A 387 13.91 8.77 -24.93
C ALA A 387 13.77 7.43 -24.20
N PHE A 388 14.77 6.53 -24.32
CA PHE A 388 14.78 5.28 -23.56
C PHE A 388 14.68 5.55 -22.05
N VAL A 389 15.51 6.43 -21.52
CA VAL A 389 15.53 6.78 -20.09
C VAL A 389 14.20 7.37 -19.63
N SER A 390 13.57 8.22 -20.44
CA SER A 390 12.28 8.81 -20.17
C SER A 390 11.18 7.74 -20.08
N VAL A 391 11.11 6.84 -21.08
CA VAL A 391 10.16 5.72 -21.12
C VAL A 391 10.42 4.74 -19.96
N ALA A 392 11.70 4.45 -19.67
CA ALA A 392 12.09 3.61 -18.53
C ALA A 392 11.60 4.16 -17.18
N GLY A 393 11.51 5.49 -17.04
CA GLY A 393 10.93 6.14 -15.86
C GLY A 393 9.45 5.84 -15.68
N PHE A 394 8.67 5.70 -16.75
CA PHE A 394 7.25 5.32 -16.68
C PHE A 394 7.02 3.82 -16.45
N ALA A 395 8.03 2.98 -16.74
CA ALA A 395 7.96 1.55 -16.45
C ALA A 395 8.16 1.21 -14.97
N GLN A 396 8.45 2.21 -14.12
CA GLN A 396 8.67 2.03 -12.69
C GLN A 396 7.33 2.07 -11.92
N PRO A 397 7.08 1.11 -11.00
CA PRO A 397 5.89 1.10 -10.15
C PRO A 397 5.86 2.27 -9.15
N SER A 398 7.04 2.81 -8.78
CA SER A 398 7.18 3.91 -7.83
C SER A 398 7.78 5.13 -8.50
N TYR A 399 7.00 6.21 -8.57
CA TYR A 399 7.48 7.51 -9.05
C TYR A 399 8.63 8.07 -8.21
N GLU A 400 8.57 7.93 -6.87
CA GLU A 400 9.61 8.40 -5.97
C GLU A 400 10.95 7.73 -6.24
N LEU A 401 10.92 6.39 -6.46
CA LEU A 401 12.12 5.63 -6.79
C LEU A 401 12.66 6.05 -8.17
N GLY A 402 11.80 6.30 -9.14
CA GLY A 402 12.17 6.83 -10.46
C GLY A 402 12.93 8.16 -10.36
N TYR A 403 12.43 9.11 -9.55
CA TYR A 403 13.12 10.38 -9.30
C TYR A 403 14.45 10.21 -8.54
N ALA A 404 14.51 9.30 -7.56
CA ALA A 404 15.74 8.98 -6.86
C ALA A 404 16.84 8.52 -7.84
N PHE A 405 16.49 7.61 -8.75
CA PHE A 405 17.42 7.10 -9.77
C PHE A 405 17.81 8.17 -10.78
N LYS A 406 16.90 9.05 -11.15
CA LYS A 406 17.20 10.20 -11.98
C LYS A 406 18.26 11.11 -11.36
N LEU A 407 18.07 11.51 -10.10
CA LEU A 407 19.03 12.36 -9.38
C LEU A 407 20.40 11.66 -9.29
N LEU A 408 20.42 10.37 -9.00
CA LEU A 408 21.66 9.59 -8.95
C LEU A 408 22.31 9.44 -10.32
N ARG A 409 21.56 9.27 -11.40
CA ARG A 409 22.06 9.24 -12.77
C ARG A 409 22.72 10.55 -13.15
N VAL A 410 22.08 11.69 -12.89
CA VAL A 410 22.64 13.02 -13.15
C VAL A 410 23.92 13.23 -12.33
N ALA A 411 23.92 12.87 -11.04
CA ALA A 411 25.11 12.94 -10.20
C ALA A 411 26.25 12.05 -10.75
N LEU A 412 25.93 10.81 -11.13
CA LEU A 412 26.89 9.87 -11.72
C LEU A 412 27.45 10.41 -13.04
N LEU A 413 26.61 11.00 -13.90
CA LEU A 413 27.00 11.61 -15.14
C LEU A 413 28.00 12.76 -14.91
N LEU A 414 27.72 13.66 -13.96
CA LEU A 414 28.58 14.79 -13.61
C LEU A 414 29.95 14.33 -13.04
N VAL A 415 29.94 13.32 -12.17
CA VAL A 415 31.17 12.74 -11.60
C VAL A 415 31.97 12.01 -12.69
N THR A 416 31.28 11.30 -13.60
CA THR A 416 31.96 10.67 -14.76
C THR A 416 32.57 11.72 -15.68
N ALA A 417 31.89 12.83 -15.96
CA ALA A 417 32.41 13.91 -16.77
C ALA A 417 33.62 14.61 -16.16
N ALA A 418 33.72 14.63 -14.82
CA ALA A 418 34.85 15.28 -14.12
C ALA A 418 36.07 14.37 -13.97
N PHE A 419 35.91 13.05 -13.85
CA PHE A 419 36.97 12.11 -13.48
C PHE A 419 37.01 10.86 -14.39
N ASP A 420 36.34 10.87 -15.51
CA ASP A 420 36.29 9.80 -16.52
C ASP A 420 35.96 8.42 -15.91
N VAL A 421 36.72 7.38 -16.28
CA VAL A 421 36.48 5.99 -15.78
C VAL A 421 36.51 5.91 -14.26
N TRP A 422 37.41 6.64 -13.62
CA TRP A 422 37.52 6.65 -12.15
C TRP A 422 36.26 7.28 -11.52
N GLY A 423 35.77 8.35 -12.14
CA GLY A 423 34.51 8.98 -11.74
C GLY A 423 33.31 8.04 -11.81
N PHE A 424 33.18 7.28 -12.90
CA PHE A 424 32.15 6.29 -13.07
C PHE A 424 32.23 5.20 -12.00
N CYS A 425 33.42 4.59 -11.81
CA CYS A 425 33.61 3.53 -10.81
C CYS A 425 33.32 4.01 -9.38
N LEU A 426 33.87 5.18 -9.00
CA LEU A 426 33.65 5.77 -7.67
C LEU A 426 32.21 6.17 -7.47
N GLY A 427 31.52 6.67 -8.49
CA GLY A 427 30.13 7.02 -8.43
C GLY A 427 29.22 5.79 -8.23
N VAL A 428 29.49 4.69 -8.94
CA VAL A 428 28.77 3.41 -8.75
C VAL A 428 28.96 2.89 -7.33
N VAL A 429 30.18 2.88 -6.81
CA VAL A 429 30.48 2.50 -5.42
C VAL A 429 29.77 3.42 -4.44
N GLY A 430 29.77 4.74 -4.70
CA GLY A 430 29.06 5.72 -3.88
C GLY A 430 27.55 5.48 -3.81
N ILE A 431 26.92 5.17 -4.94
CA ILE A 431 25.49 4.80 -5.00
C ILE A 431 25.21 3.53 -4.18
N PHE A 432 26.07 2.51 -4.32
CA PHE A 432 25.93 1.28 -3.55
C PHE A 432 26.08 1.52 -2.03
N ILE A 433 27.06 2.32 -1.62
CA ILE A 433 27.24 2.72 -0.21
C ILE A 433 26.00 3.48 0.29
N LEU A 434 25.47 4.42 -0.51
CA LEU A 434 24.27 5.17 -0.16
C LEU A 434 23.07 4.25 0.06
N LEU A 435 22.87 3.25 -0.80
CA LEU A 435 21.84 2.23 -0.65
C LEU A 435 22.02 1.41 0.63
N CYS A 436 23.24 0.95 0.92
CA CYS A 436 23.56 0.17 2.12
C CYS A 436 23.38 0.97 3.41
N THR A 437 23.64 2.28 3.38
CA THR A 437 23.52 3.17 4.55
C THR A 437 22.13 3.76 4.74
N THR A 438 21.23 3.54 3.77
CA THR A 438 19.84 3.99 3.87
C THR A 438 19.13 3.25 5.00
N LYS A 439 18.59 4.01 5.97
CA LYS A 439 17.84 3.47 7.09
C LYS A 439 16.37 3.38 6.73
N PRO A 440 15.74 2.20 6.76
CA PRO A 440 14.31 2.08 6.61
C PRO A 440 13.60 2.77 7.78
N LEU A 441 12.31 3.03 7.63
CA LEU A 441 11.50 3.63 8.70
C LEU A 441 11.48 2.75 9.94
N VAL A 442 11.25 1.46 9.71
CA VAL A 442 11.28 0.36 10.68
C VAL A 442 11.70 -0.92 9.96
N GLY A 443 12.28 -1.88 10.67
CA GLY A 443 12.60 -3.21 10.14
C GLY A 443 14.08 -3.49 9.93
N LYS A 444 14.37 -4.51 9.12
CA LYS A 444 15.72 -5.00 8.77
C LYS A 444 16.36 -4.03 7.75
N GLY A 445 17.55 -4.25 7.27
CA GLY A 445 18.23 -3.35 6.33
C GLY A 445 17.40 -3.00 5.08
N TYR A 446 17.54 -1.78 4.57
CA TYR A 446 16.82 -1.27 3.41
C TYR A 446 17.05 -2.09 2.13
N LEU A 447 18.28 -2.63 1.97
CA LEU A 447 18.69 -3.43 0.80
C LEU A 447 18.50 -4.95 1.03
N TYR A 448 17.79 -5.36 2.08
CA TYR A 448 17.43 -6.78 2.24
C TYR A 448 16.58 -7.24 1.04
N PRO A 449 16.81 -8.44 0.48
CA PRO A 449 17.70 -9.53 0.91
C PRO A 449 19.10 -9.54 0.27
N LEU A 450 19.54 -8.46 -0.35
CA LEU A 450 20.90 -8.38 -0.88
C LEU A 450 21.93 -8.09 0.23
N VAL A 451 21.58 -7.23 1.20
CA VAL A 451 22.40 -6.93 2.36
C VAL A 451 21.52 -6.91 3.63
N PRO A 452 21.67 -7.87 4.58
CA PRO A 452 22.50 -9.08 4.50
C PRO A 452 22.00 -10.06 3.43
N PHE A 453 22.92 -10.80 2.82
CA PHE A 453 22.61 -11.68 1.68
C PHE A 453 21.76 -12.90 2.07
N ASN A 454 20.62 -13.02 1.40
CA ASN A 454 19.75 -14.19 1.49
C ASN A 454 19.31 -14.62 0.08
N GLY A 455 20.03 -15.61 -0.48
CA GLY A 455 19.82 -16.04 -1.87
C GLY A 455 18.43 -16.62 -2.12
N LYS A 456 17.81 -17.33 -1.17
CA LYS A 456 16.45 -17.87 -1.30
C LYS A 456 15.41 -16.74 -1.39
N ALA A 457 15.51 -15.74 -0.53
CA ALA A 457 14.62 -14.60 -0.55
C ALA A 457 14.81 -13.75 -1.82
N LEU A 458 16.05 -13.58 -2.29
CA LEU A 458 16.35 -12.88 -3.53
C LEU A 458 15.76 -13.61 -4.75
N LEU A 459 15.85 -14.93 -4.78
CA LEU A 459 15.26 -15.71 -5.87
C LEU A 459 13.74 -15.56 -5.92
N ARG A 460 13.06 -15.56 -4.76
CA ARG A 460 11.61 -15.36 -4.66
C ARG A 460 11.17 -13.96 -5.12
N LEU A 461 12.02 -12.95 -4.99
CA LEU A 461 11.75 -11.62 -5.53
C LEU A 461 11.78 -11.59 -7.06
N LEU A 462 12.72 -12.30 -7.68
CA LEU A 462 12.89 -12.32 -9.13
C LEU A 462 11.96 -13.33 -9.81
N VAL A 463 11.80 -14.49 -9.21
CA VAL A 463 11.00 -15.60 -9.76
C VAL A 463 9.67 -15.67 -9.03
N ARG A 464 8.57 -15.59 -9.78
CA ARG A 464 7.24 -15.79 -9.25
C ARG A 464 6.96 -17.27 -9.03
N GLU A 465 6.85 -17.68 -7.78
CA GLU A 465 6.38 -19.00 -7.42
C GLU A 465 4.84 -19.10 -7.58
N PRO A 466 4.29 -20.21 -8.10
CA PRO A 466 2.86 -20.45 -8.10
C PRO A 466 2.37 -20.58 -6.66
N ILE A 467 1.13 -20.17 -6.39
CA ILE A 467 0.49 -20.37 -5.09
C ILE A 467 0.36 -21.88 -4.87
N SER A 468 1.12 -22.43 -3.94
CA SER A 468 1.03 -23.83 -3.53
C SER A 468 0.42 -23.93 -2.13
N ARG A 469 -0.12 -25.12 -1.79
CA ARG A 469 -0.71 -25.37 -0.45
C ARG A 469 0.28 -25.22 0.70
N ASP A 470 1.57 -25.26 0.43
CA ASP A 470 2.64 -25.16 1.45
C ASP A 470 3.12 -23.71 1.67
N ASN A 471 2.58 -22.74 0.95
CA ASN A 471 2.95 -21.31 1.04
C ASN A 471 1.83 -20.43 1.63
N THR A 472 0.79 -21.04 2.17
CA THR A 472 -0.32 -20.35 2.86
C THR A 472 -0.26 -20.55 4.35
#